data_a3d9227673145096ec3052a7a4afd1f8
#
_entry.id   a3d9227673145096ec3052a7a4afd1f8
#
_cell.length_a   1.000
_cell.length_b   1.000
_cell.length_c   1.000
_cell.angle_alpha   90.00
_cell.angle_beta   90.00
_cell.angle_gamma   90.00
#
_symmetry.space_group_name_H-M   'P 1'
#
loop_
_entity.id
_entity.type
_entity.pdbx_description
1 polymer ?
#
loop_
_entity_poly.entity_id
_entity_poly.type
_entity_poly.pdbx_seq_one_letter_code
_entity_poly.pdbx_strand_id
1 'polypeptide(L)'
;QQKDIALLVLDIMMPRINGLEVCREIRQTSKVPIIMLTAKGDERDELNGFDIGADEYISKPFSPKILVARVNALLRRANKLGKEAVISEAGGIVMDKTAHTVAIDGRNIELSVKEFELLDYFMSNQGIALTRERILDSVWSYDYFGDARTIDTHVKKLRSKMGAKGDYIKTVWGVGYKFEIQ
;
A
#
# COMPACT_ATOMS: atom_id res chain seq x y z
N GLN A 1 6.59 20.46 27.02
CA GLN A 1 6.98 20.06 25.64
C GLN A 1 5.98 19.05 25.14
N GLN A 2 5.08 19.46 24.27
CA GLN A 2 4.19 18.56 23.56
C GLN A 2 5.08 17.70 22.63
N LYS A 3 5.21 16.42 22.93
CA LYS A 3 5.93 15.49 22.04
C LYS A 3 5.01 15.28 20.82
N ASP A 4 5.50 15.57 19.63
CA ASP A 4 4.77 15.32 18.40
C ASP A 4 4.51 13.81 18.29
N ILE A 5 3.24 13.44 18.33
CA ILE A 5 2.80 12.06 18.14
C ILE A 5 2.85 11.76 16.64
N ALA A 6 3.68 10.81 16.26
CA ALA A 6 3.87 10.45 14.85
C ALA A 6 2.84 9.43 14.33
N LEU A 7 2.27 8.60 15.23
CA LEU A 7 1.27 7.58 14.93
C LEU A 7 0.59 7.13 16.22
N LEU A 8 -0.67 6.73 16.14
CA LEU A 8 -1.43 6.16 17.23
C LEU A 8 -1.80 4.70 16.95
N VAL A 9 -1.71 3.86 17.98
CA VAL A 9 -2.25 2.51 17.99
C VAL A 9 -3.34 2.47 19.05
N LEU A 10 -4.58 2.24 18.64
CA LEU A 10 -5.75 2.24 19.51
C LEU A 10 -6.39 0.85 19.55
N ASP A 11 -6.65 0.35 20.74
CA ASP A 11 -7.50 -0.83 20.92
C ASP A 11 -8.97 -0.39 20.90
N ILE A 12 -9.83 -1.05 20.12
CA ILE A 12 -11.27 -0.78 20.13
C ILE A 12 -11.83 -1.08 21.52
N MET A 13 -11.44 -2.20 22.12
CA MET A 13 -11.95 -2.68 23.41
C MET A 13 -11.09 -2.18 24.57
N MET A 14 -11.07 -0.86 24.79
CA MET A 14 -10.41 -0.31 25.99
C MET A 14 -11.39 -0.17 27.16
N PRO A 15 -10.93 -0.41 28.42
CA PRO A 15 -11.76 -0.18 29.60
C PRO A 15 -12.07 1.32 29.75
N ARG A 16 -13.34 1.66 29.95
CA ARG A 16 -13.92 3.01 30.17
C ARG A 16 -14.19 3.84 28.91
N ILE A 17 -13.42 3.72 27.84
CA ILE A 17 -13.60 4.50 26.60
C ILE A 17 -13.44 3.54 25.41
N ASN A 18 -14.34 3.65 24.42
CA ASN A 18 -14.23 2.90 23.18
C ASN A 18 -13.18 3.54 22.26
N GLY A 19 -12.24 2.75 21.72
CA GLY A 19 -11.20 3.24 20.81
C GLY A 19 -11.75 3.94 19.56
N LEU A 20 -12.94 3.57 19.09
CA LEU A 20 -13.61 4.23 17.96
C LEU A 20 -14.02 5.68 18.33
N GLU A 21 -14.49 5.93 19.55
CA GLU A 21 -14.81 7.27 20.04
C GLU A 21 -13.56 8.14 20.11
N VAL A 22 -12.47 7.59 20.66
CA VAL A 22 -11.17 8.28 20.71
C VAL A 22 -10.68 8.63 19.30
N CYS A 23 -10.79 7.70 18.35
CA CYS A 23 -10.42 7.95 16.96
C CYS A 23 -11.23 9.10 16.36
N ARG A 24 -12.56 9.11 16.57
CA ARG A 24 -13.46 10.17 16.09
C ARG A 24 -13.10 11.54 16.67
N GLU A 25 -12.81 11.63 17.95
CA GLU A 25 -12.40 12.89 18.60
C GLU A 25 -11.06 13.39 18.03
N ILE A 26 -10.08 12.52 17.89
CA ILE A 26 -8.77 12.88 17.32
C ILE A 26 -8.92 13.40 15.89
N ARG A 27 -9.77 12.78 15.08
CA ARG A 27 -9.99 13.18 13.68
C ARG A 27 -10.60 14.56 13.52
N GLN A 28 -11.24 15.11 14.54
CA GLN A 28 -11.75 16.50 14.51
C GLN A 28 -10.59 17.52 14.43
N THR A 29 -9.42 17.19 14.97
CA THR A 29 -8.31 18.16 15.13
C THR A 29 -6.99 17.69 14.56
N SER A 30 -6.85 16.41 14.23
CA SER A 30 -5.57 15.82 13.82
C SER A 30 -5.70 14.80 12.67
N LYS A 31 -4.73 14.85 11.76
CA LYS A 31 -4.53 13.84 10.69
C LYS A 31 -3.45 12.83 11.03
N VAL A 32 -3.08 12.71 12.31
CA VAL A 32 -2.09 11.72 12.76
C VAL A 32 -2.51 10.31 12.33
N PRO A 33 -1.62 9.47 11.77
CA PRO A 33 -1.96 8.10 11.40
C PRO A 33 -2.46 7.28 12.58
N ILE A 34 -3.54 6.52 12.39
CA ILE A 34 -4.17 5.69 13.43
C ILE A 34 -4.30 4.25 12.95
N ILE A 35 -3.75 3.32 13.74
CA ILE A 35 -3.99 1.87 13.62
C ILE A 35 -4.99 1.47 14.70
N MET A 36 -6.09 0.82 14.29
CA MET A 36 -7.05 0.23 15.21
C MET A 36 -6.74 -1.25 15.43
N LEU A 37 -6.76 -1.70 16.69
CA LEU A 37 -6.70 -3.11 17.05
C LEU A 37 -8.11 -3.62 17.31
N THR A 38 -8.54 -4.65 16.58
CA THR A 38 -9.90 -5.21 16.65
C THR A 38 -9.90 -6.67 17.08
N ALA A 39 -11.01 -7.16 17.60
CA ALA A 39 -11.21 -8.58 17.85
C ALA A 39 -11.49 -9.31 16.52
N LYS A 40 -11.03 -10.55 16.39
CA LYS A 40 -11.26 -11.38 15.20
C LYS A 40 -12.76 -11.63 15.01
N GLY A 41 -13.31 -11.28 13.84
CA GLY A 41 -14.68 -11.56 13.46
C GLY A 41 -15.68 -10.41 13.58
N ASP A 42 -15.26 -9.23 13.96
CA ASP A 42 -16.12 -8.04 14.03
C ASP A 42 -16.05 -7.23 12.73
N GLU A 43 -16.57 -7.83 11.63
CA GLU A 43 -16.66 -7.15 10.32
C GLU A 43 -17.43 -5.82 10.40
N ARG A 44 -18.38 -5.71 11.35
CA ARG A 44 -19.13 -4.46 11.58
C ARG A 44 -18.26 -3.36 12.16
N ASP A 45 -17.31 -3.69 13.02
CA ASP A 45 -16.38 -2.73 13.60
C ASP A 45 -15.34 -2.28 12.56
N GLU A 46 -14.92 -3.15 11.63
CA GLU A 46 -14.04 -2.78 10.52
C GLU A 46 -14.72 -1.81 9.55
N LEU A 47 -15.96 -2.07 9.15
CA LEU A 47 -16.73 -1.21 8.24
C LEU A 47 -17.06 0.15 8.89
N ASN A 48 -17.53 0.17 10.14
CA ASN A 48 -17.80 1.39 10.88
C ASN A 48 -16.52 2.19 11.13
N GLY A 49 -15.40 1.53 11.27
CA GLY A 49 -14.14 2.15 11.60
C GLY A 49 -13.48 2.87 10.42
N PHE A 50 -13.64 2.41 9.18
CA PHE A 50 -13.18 3.15 7.99
C PHE A 50 -13.94 4.46 7.83
N ASP A 51 -15.23 4.50 8.13
CA ASP A 51 -16.04 5.72 8.12
C ASP A 51 -15.62 6.73 9.22
N ILE A 52 -15.00 6.25 10.31
CA ILE A 52 -14.48 7.07 11.42
C ILE A 52 -13.10 7.67 11.08
N GLY A 53 -12.43 7.17 10.03
CA GLY A 53 -11.17 7.73 9.53
C GLY A 53 -9.90 7.09 10.11
N ALA A 54 -9.96 5.84 10.58
CA ALA A 54 -8.74 5.07 10.85
C ALA A 54 -8.00 4.73 9.55
N ASP A 55 -6.67 4.66 9.62
CA ASP A 55 -5.84 4.42 8.44
C ASP A 55 -5.55 2.93 8.23
N GLU A 56 -5.65 2.11 9.29
CA GLU A 56 -5.36 0.67 9.24
C GLU A 56 -6.07 -0.07 10.37
N TYR A 57 -6.36 -1.36 10.15
CA TYR A 57 -6.96 -2.29 11.13
C TYR A 57 -6.11 -3.53 11.26
N ILE A 58 -5.92 -4.01 12.50
CA ILE A 58 -5.19 -5.24 12.79
C ILE A 58 -6.04 -6.10 13.72
N SER A 59 -6.45 -7.27 13.23
CA SER A 59 -7.24 -8.23 14.02
C SER A 59 -6.36 -8.96 15.05
N LYS A 60 -6.84 -9.08 16.27
CA LYS A 60 -6.25 -9.90 17.34
C LYS A 60 -6.65 -11.37 17.18
N PRO A 61 -5.76 -12.34 17.46
CA PRO A 61 -4.35 -12.18 17.86
C PRO A 61 -3.46 -11.86 16.65
N PHE A 62 -2.48 -10.96 16.83
CA PHE A 62 -1.52 -10.59 15.80
C PHE A 62 -0.08 -10.83 16.26
N SER A 63 0.81 -11.05 15.31
CA SER A 63 2.24 -11.08 15.58
C SER A 63 2.78 -9.66 15.79
N PRO A 64 3.63 -9.41 16.80
CA PRO A 64 4.32 -8.12 16.95
C PRO A 64 5.05 -7.66 15.69
N LYS A 65 5.57 -8.59 14.90
CA LYS A 65 6.23 -8.28 13.62
C LYS A 65 5.26 -7.65 12.60
N ILE A 66 4.01 -8.12 12.56
CA ILE A 66 2.97 -7.56 11.69
C ILE A 66 2.65 -6.12 12.12
N LEU A 67 2.45 -5.88 13.41
CA LEU A 67 2.20 -4.54 13.94
C LEU A 67 3.34 -3.58 13.57
N VAL A 68 4.60 -3.98 13.80
CA VAL A 68 5.77 -3.16 13.47
C VAL A 68 5.84 -2.87 11.97
N ALA A 69 5.56 -3.85 11.10
CA ALA A 69 5.54 -3.66 9.66
C ALA A 69 4.46 -2.64 9.23
N ARG A 70 3.25 -2.70 9.80
CA ARG A 70 2.15 -1.76 9.53
C ARG A 70 2.47 -0.35 10.04
N VAL A 71 2.99 -0.22 11.26
CA VAL A 71 3.47 1.07 11.81
C VAL A 71 4.50 1.70 10.89
N ASN A 72 5.53 0.95 10.48
CA ASN A 72 6.56 1.46 9.58
C ASN A 72 6.00 1.87 8.21
N ALA A 73 5.03 1.13 7.68
CA ALA A 73 4.37 1.47 6.42
C ALA A 73 3.60 2.80 6.52
N LEU A 74 2.81 2.99 7.59
CA LEU A 74 2.07 4.23 7.82
C LEU A 74 2.98 5.41 8.12
N LEU A 75 4.02 5.25 8.94
CA LEU A 75 4.99 6.31 9.21
C LEU A 75 5.74 6.74 7.93
N ARG A 76 6.07 5.80 7.04
CA ARG A 76 6.63 6.16 5.73
C ARG A 76 5.66 6.99 4.90
N ARG A 77 4.35 6.67 4.94
CA ARG A 77 3.33 7.48 4.25
C ARG A 77 3.19 8.86 4.88
N ALA A 78 3.12 8.95 6.21
CA ALA A 78 2.95 10.22 6.95
C ALA A 78 4.18 11.13 6.84
N ASN A 79 5.40 10.58 6.94
CA ASN A 79 6.64 11.35 6.81
C ASN A 79 6.89 11.84 5.37
N LYS A 80 6.20 11.29 4.38
CA LYS A 80 6.25 11.76 2.99
C LYS A 80 5.39 13.00 2.74
N LEU A 81 4.45 13.34 3.63
CA LEU A 81 3.62 14.55 3.53
C LEU A 81 4.40 15.87 3.77
N GLY A 82 5.67 15.79 4.15
CA GLY A 82 6.54 16.96 4.38
C GLY A 82 7.89 16.95 3.64
N LYS A 83 8.12 15.98 2.74
CA LYS A 83 9.36 15.91 1.94
C LYS A 83 9.04 16.09 0.46
N GLU A 84 10.03 16.60 -0.29
CA GLU A 84 9.97 16.72 -1.75
C GLU A 84 9.35 15.49 -2.40
N ALA A 85 8.48 15.71 -3.39
CA ALA A 85 7.82 14.63 -4.12
C ALA A 85 8.87 13.63 -4.64
N VAL A 86 8.75 12.37 -4.26
CA VAL A 86 9.62 11.32 -4.80
C VAL A 86 9.02 10.86 -6.12
N ILE A 87 9.41 11.55 -7.19
CA ILE A 87 8.94 11.26 -8.55
C ILE A 87 9.80 10.15 -9.15
N SER A 88 9.17 9.16 -9.71
CA SER A 88 9.77 8.16 -10.58
C SER A 88 9.15 8.30 -11.97
N GLU A 89 9.98 8.52 -12.99
CA GLU A 89 9.51 8.73 -14.35
C GLU A 89 10.18 7.74 -15.31
N ALA A 90 9.39 7.15 -16.21
CA ALA A 90 9.87 6.22 -17.21
C ALA A 90 8.89 6.12 -18.40
N GLY A 91 9.32 6.49 -19.58
CA GLY A 91 8.56 6.30 -20.83
C GLY A 91 7.17 6.95 -20.85
N GLY A 92 7.02 8.13 -20.24
CA GLY A 92 5.73 8.84 -20.12
C GLY A 92 4.86 8.35 -18.95
N ILE A 93 5.37 7.45 -18.09
CA ILE A 93 4.75 7.08 -16.83
C ILE A 93 5.40 7.93 -15.75
N VAL A 94 4.61 8.66 -14.99
CA VAL A 94 5.05 9.49 -13.86
C VAL A 94 4.37 8.97 -12.59
N MET A 95 5.17 8.51 -11.64
CA MET A 95 4.70 8.05 -10.33
C MET A 95 5.14 9.03 -9.25
N ASP A 96 4.20 9.61 -8.53
CA ASP A 96 4.47 10.30 -7.28
C ASP A 96 4.31 9.32 -6.11
N LYS A 97 5.44 8.85 -5.57
CA LYS A 97 5.47 7.91 -4.46
C LYS A 97 5.03 8.56 -3.15
N THR A 98 5.06 9.88 -3.08
CA THR A 98 4.62 10.65 -1.91
C THR A 98 3.12 10.80 -1.91
N ALA A 99 2.54 11.26 -3.02
CA ALA A 99 1.10 11.41 -3.19
C ALA A 99 0.38 10.08 -3.51
N HIS A 100 1.14 9.01 -3.83
CA HIS A 100 0.61 7.70 -4.25
C HIS A 100 -0.25 7.80 -5.52
N THR A 101 0.17 8.62 -6.46
CA THR A 101 -0.53 8.86 -7.73
C THR A 101 0.30 8.42 -8.92
N VAL A 102 -0.39 8.07 -10.01
CA VAL A 102 0.24 7.69 -11.27
C VAL A 102 -0.42 8.45 -12.40
N ALA A 103 0.40 9.05 -13.25
CA ALA A 103 -0.03 9.62 -14.52
C ALA A 103 0.68 8.93 -15.68
N ILE A 104 -0.05 8.70 -16.76
CA ILE A 104 0.45 8.17 -18.03
C ILE A 104 0.16 9.20 -19.13
N ASP A 105 1.24 9.67 -19.79
CA ASP A 105 1.18 10.71 -20.80
C ASP A 105 0.34 11.93 -20.34
N GLY A 106 0.54 12.34 -19.06
CA GLY A 106 -0.14 13.45 -18.40
C GLY A 106 -1.56 13.19 -17.91
N ARG A 107 -2.10 11.96 -18.05
CA ARG A 107 -3.42 11.58 -17.56
C ARG A 107 -3.33 10.71 -16.32
N ASN A 108 -3.99 11.11 -15.24
CA ASN A 108 -4.05 10.29 -14.04
C ASN A 108 -4.79 8.98 -14.28
N ILE A 109 -4.25 7.89 -13.75
CA ILE A 109 -4.89 6.58 -13.71
C ILE A 109 -5.06 6.12 -12.26
N GLU A 110 -6.14 5.37 -12.00
CA GLU A 110 -6.40 4.83 -10.67
C GLU A 110 -5.83 3.42 -10.55
N LEU A 111 -4.88 3.25 -9.66
CA LEU A 111 -4.31 1.97 -9.29
C LEU A 111 -4.68 1.63 -7.84
N SER A 112 -4.95 0.34 -7.58
CA SER A 112 -4.98 -0.15 -6.20
C SER A 112 -3.58 -0.09 -5.58
N VAL A 113 -3.50 -0.17 -4.25
CA VAL A 113 -2.22 -0.15 -3.53
C VAL A 113 -1.25 -1.19 -4.11
N LYS A 114 -1.73 -2.42 -4.36
CA LYS A 114 -0.88 -3.50 -4.90
C LYS A 114 -0.50 -3.31 -6.36
N GLU A 115 -1.36 -2.73 -7.18
CA GLU A 115 -1.02 -2.37 -8.56
C GLU A 115 0.02 -1.24 -8.59
N PHE A 116 -0.09 -0.26 -7.68
CA PHE A 116 0.90 0.80 -7.53
C PHE A 116 2.27 0.24 -7.10
N GLU A 117 2.30 -0.59 -6.06
CA GLU A 117 3.53 -1.24 -5.56
C GLU A 117 4.16 -2.12 -6.65
N LEU A 118 3.35 -2.84 -7.42
CA LEU A 118 3.80 -3.67 -8.53
C LEU A 118 4.42 -2.83 -9.65
N LEU A 119 3.80 -1.73 -10.04
CA LEU A 119 4.34 -0.81 -11.04
C LEU A 119 5.64 -0.17 -10.54
N ASP A 120 5.70 0.29 -9.30
CA ASP A 120 6.92 0.84 -8.70
C ASP A 120 8.07 -0.17 -8.70
N TYR A 121 7.76 -1.42 -8.37
CA TYR A 121 8.76 -2.49 -8.40
C TYR A 121 9.28 -2.77 -9.81
N PHE A 122 8.41 -2.78 -10.82
CA PHE A 122 8.80 -2.92 -12.21
C PHE A 122 9.67 -1.75 -12.70
N MET A 123 9.26 -0.51 -12.44
CA MET A 123 10.02 0.68 -12.85
C MET A 123 11.38 0.77 -12.14
N SER A 124 11.47 0.31 -10.89
CA SER A 124 12.72 0.26 -10.13
C SER A 124 13.68 -0.85 -10.59
N ASN A 125 13.19 -1.84 -11.36
CA ASN A 125 13.98 -2.95 -11.90
C ASN A 125 13.93 -2.99 -13.43
N GLN A 126 13.97 -1.83 -14.07
CA GLN A 126 13.89 -1.71 -15.52
C GLN A 126 14.98 -2.53 -16.23
N GLY A 127 14.60 -3.27 -17.27
CA GLY A 127 15.49 -4.12 -18.07
C GLY A 127 15.83 -5.47 -17.44
N ILE A 128 15.40 -5.72 -16.19
CA ILE A 128 15.68 -6.96 -15.47
C ILE A 128 14.50 -7.94 -15.62
N ALA A 129 14.79 -9.20 -16.01
CA ALA A 129 13.80 -10.26 -15.96
C ALA A 129 13.57 -10.70 -14.51
N LEU A 130 12.34 -10.52 -14.02
CA LEU A 130 11.93 -10.86 -12.66
C LEU A 130 11.11 -12.13 -12.66
N THR A 131 11.44 -13.08 -11.79
CA THR A 131 10.61 -14.28 -11.62
C THR A 131 9.32 -13.94 -10.88
N ARG A 132 8.30 -14.79 -11.02
CA ARG A 132 7.01 -14.61 -10.32
C ARG A 132 7.18 -14.62 -8.82
N GLU A 133 8.01 -15.52 -8.31
CA GLU A 133 8.34 -15.64 -6.89
C GLU A 133 9.00 -14.35 -6.38
N ARG A 134 9.99 -13.83 -7.11
CA ARG A 134 10.67 -12.60 -6.74
C ARG A 134 9.75 -11.39 -6.70
N ILE A 135 8.81 -11.29 -7.66
CA ILE A 135 7.78 -10.25 -7.66
C ILE A 135 6.85 -10.42 -6.46
N LEU A 136 6.41 -11.65 -6.19
CA LEU A 136 5.53 -11.97 -5.08
C LEU A 136 6.17 -11.57 -3.74
N ASP A 137 7.39 -12.03 -3.48
CA ASP A 137 8.12 -11.76 -2.24
C ASP A 137 8.35 -10.24 -2.02
N SER A 138 8.60 -9.50 -3.11
CA SER A 138 8.91 -8.07 -3.03
C SER A 138 7.68 -7.19 -2.83
N VAL A 139 6.54 -7.57 -3.43
CA VAL A 139 5.33 -6.73 -3.45
C VAL A 139 4.28 -7.19 -2.43
N TRP A 140 4.20 -8.51 -2.15
CA TRP A 140 3.18 -9.06 -1.24
C TRP A 140 3.69 -9.44 0.15
N SER A 141 5.01 -9.41 0.38
CA SER A 141 5.65 -9.82 1.62
C SER A 141 5.56 -11.34 1.92
N TYR A 142 6.39 -11.80 2.85
CA TYR A 142 6.60 -13.21 3.23
C TYR A 142 5.36 -13.95 3.75
N ASP A 143 4.28 -13.23 4.08
CA ASP A 143 3.05 -13.82 4.65
C ASP A 143 1.98 -14.17 3.60
N TYR A 144 2.28 -14.00 2.33
CA TYR A 144 1.35 -14.38 1.27
C TYR A 144 1.52 -15.86 0.90
N PHE A 145 0.63 -16.70 1.39
CA PHE A 145 0.58 -18.14 1.09
C PHE A 145 -0.11 -18.48 -0.25
N GLY A 146 -0.22 -17.52 -1.16
CA GLY A 146 -0.84 -17.73 -2.47
C GLY A 146 0.11 -18.28 -3.52
N ASP A 147 -0.47 -18.91 -4.57
CA ASP A 147 0.28 -19.37 -5.74
C ASP A 147 0.93 -18.18 -6.48
N ALA A 148 2.19 -18.31 -6.87
CA ALA A 148 2.92 -17.32 -7.67
C ALA A 148 2.20 -16.94 -8.99
N ARG A 149 1.30 -17.79 -9.48
CA ARG A 149 0.42 -17.52 -10.63
C ARG A 149 -0.57 -16.38 -10.39
N THR A 150 -0.83 -16.01 -9.13
CA THR A 150 -1.66 -14.84 -8.79
C THR A 150 -1.09 -13.56 -9.40
N ILE A 151 0.24 -13.49 -9.57
CA ILE A 151 0.94 -12.38 -10.21
C ILE A 151 0.42 -12.14 -11.64
N ASP A 152 0.12 -13.20 -12.39
CA ASP A 152 -0.34 -13.09 -13.77
C ASP A 152 -1.67 -12.30 -13.87
N THR A 153 -2.56 -12.47 -12.88
CA THR A 153 -3.81 -11.73 -12.78
C THR A 153 -3.56 -10.25 -12.48
N HIS A 154 -2.64 -9.95 -11.56
CA HIS A 154 -2.30 -8.56 -11.21
C HIS A 154 -1.60 -7.85 -12.36
N VAL A 155 -0.68 -8.52 -13.04
CA VAL A 155 -0.01 -7.98 -14.24
C VAL A 155 -1.02 -7.72 -15.36
N LYS A 156 -1.97 -8.63 -15.58
CA LYS A 156 -3.04 -8.43 -16.58
C LYS A 156 -3.87 -7.19 -16.27
N LYS A 157 -4.30 -7.01 -15.01
CA LYS A 157 -5.08 -5.84 -14.58
C LYS A 157 -4.26 -4.55 -14.71
N LEU A 158 -3.00 -4.57 -14.27
CA LEU A 158 -2.11 -3.43 -14.37
C LEU A 158 -1.90 -3.01 -15.83
N ARG A 159 -1.57 -3.95 -16.73
CA ARG A 159 -1.44 -3.69 -18.17
C ARG A 159 -2.70 -3.04 -18.76
N SER A 160 -3.88 -3.56 -18.39
CA SER A 160 -5.16 -3.02 -18.86
C SER A 160 -5.37 -1.56 -18.42
N LYS A 161 -5.01 -1.21 -17.18
CA LYS A 161 -5.12 0.16 -16.66
C LYS A 161 -4.08 1.11 -17.28
N MET A 162 -2.90 0.60 -17.62
CA MET A 162 -1.85 1.36 -18.27
C MET A 162 -2.11 1.64 -19.77
N GLY A 163 -3.10 1.00 -20.36
CA GLY A 163 -3.41 1.15 -21.80
C GLY A 163 -2.22 0.77 -22.68
N ALA A 164 -1.84 1.61 -23.64
CA ALA A 164 -0.72 1.35 -24.55
C ALA A 164 0.62 1.15 -23.81
N LYS A 165 0.83 1.80 -22.65
CA LYS A 165 2.05 1.63 -21.83
C LYS A 165 2.09 0.28 -21.10
N GLY A 166 0.99 -0.46 -21.07
CA GLY A 166 0.97 -1.84 -20.57
C GLY A 166 1.94 -2.76 -21.31
N ASP A 167 2.26 -2.44 -22.55
CA ASP A 167 3.22 -3.16 -23.37
C ASP A 167 4.68 -3.03 -22.88
N TYR A 168 4.96 -2.08 -21.99
CA TYR A 168 6.27 -1.98 -21.33
C TYR A 168 6.54 -3.13 -20.36
N ILE A 169 5.48 -3.75 -19.84
CA ILE A 169 5.62 -4.96 -19.04
C ILE A 169 5.63 -6.16 -19.99
N LYS A 170 6.80 -6.69 -20.33
CA LYS A 170 6.95 -7.82 -21.24
C LYS A 170 6.83 -9.15 -20.48
N THR A 171 6.23 -10.17 -21.10
CA THR A 171 6.26 -11.53 -20.58
C THR A 171 7.55 -12.21 -21.03
N VAL A 172 8.31 -12.75 -20.08
CA VAL A 172 9.50 -13.58 -20.33
C VAL A 172 9.08 -15.03 -20.08
N TRP A 173 8.87 -15.78 -21.17
CA TRP A 173 8.36 -17.16 -21.11
C TRP A 173 9.27 -18.04 -20.28
N GLY A 174 8.68 -18.85 -19.41
CA GLY A 174 9.41 -19.74 -18.49
C GLY A 174 10.06 -19.04 -17.30
N VAL A 175 10.06 -17.68 -17.23
CA VAL A 175 10.68 -16.90 -16.15
C VAL A 175 9.61 -16.07 -15.40
N GLY A 176 9.03 -15.09 -16.06
CA GLY A 176 8.10 -14.14 -15.43
C GLY A 176 7.92 -12.88 -16.27
N TYR A 177 8.35 -11.73 -15.78
CA TYR A 177 8.09 -10.44 -16.41
C TYR A 177 9.32 -9.53 -16.41
N LYS A 178 9.39 -8.63 -17.38
CA LYS A 178 10.40 -7.57 -17.50
C LYS A 178 9.74 -6.25 -17.87
N PHE A 179 10.15 -5.17 -17.23
CA PHE A 179 9.75 -3.82 -17.61
C PHE A 179 10.79 -3.23 -18.56
N GLU A 180 10.36 -2.83 -19.76
CA GLU A 180 11.25 -2.34 -20.81
C GLU A 180 10.53 -1.27 -21.63
N ILE A 181 11.07 -0.06 -21.63
CA ILE A 181 10.57 1.07 -22.43
C ILE A 181 11.02 0.85 -23.89
N GLN A 182 10.12 1.03 -24.80
CA GLN A 182 10.39 1.01 -26.26
C GLN A 182 10.91 2.35 -26.72
#